data_05e6e3ddeea945017ee9c6abc1386627
#
_entry.id   05e6e3ddeea945017ee9c6abc1386627
#
_cell.length_a   1.000
_cell.length_b   1.000
_cell.length_c   1.000
_cell.angle_alpha   90.00
_cell.angle_beta   90.00
_cell.angle_gamma   90.00
#
_symmetry.space_group_name_H-M   'P 1'
#
loop_
_entity.id
_entity.type
_entity.pdbx_description
1 polymer ?
#
loop_
_entity_poly.entity_id
_entity_poly.type
_entity_poly.pdbx_seq_one_letter_code
_entity_poly.pdbx_strand_id
1 'polypeptide(L)'
;MITRPPIKQRLVSEQIRREIIEGQFAPGAQLPTRTELERRFAVSTITVQRALDRLAAEGFIHARGRRGTYVAENPPHLSRYGLVFAHHDSEARPWPRFWTALHNEAKRLEQSEPGREVTIFCDADPHGRSAEAQRLMRSVKAHRLAGLVFCFQPNWLSGTPALEESGVPRVAITHDSGLPGVTAIKLDTASLLDRALDVLAEQGRKRVAMVTVGSIYASAADRERFHAGLADRGMSTQPYWYQVLDVNRPQWARECLHLLMNDGQKHRPDGVIIANDNLVEHASAGLIAAGVRVPEDASIVAHGNFPWPTPSVLPVTRLGFDAREVLRVCFDSIDAQRRGEAVEPEAERWVKVKFENELDSADIRAG
;
A
#
# COMPACT_ATOMS: atom_id res chain seq x y z
N MET A 1 13.03 -32.27 2.49
CA MET A 1 12.25 -32.94 1.41
C MET A 1 10.77 -32.67 1.67
N ILE A 2 10.14 -31.80 0.89
CA ILE A 2 8.68 -31.59 0.96
C ILE A 2 8.04 -32.67 0.11
N THR A 3 7.60 -33.74 0.72
CA THR A 3 6.88 -34.84 0.04
C THR A 3 5.55 -34.30 -0.49
N ARG A 4 5.35 -34.36 -1.80
CA ARG A 4 4.09 -34.01 -2.47
C ARG A 4 2.96 -34.87 -1.88
N PRO A 5 1.88 -34.29 -1.31
CA PRO A 5 0.82 -35.10 -0.69
C PRO A 5 0.16 -36.04 -1.72
N PRO A 6 -0.29 -37.22 -1.32
CA PRO A 6 -0.99 -38.12 -2.21
C PRO A 6 -2.18 -37.43 -2.89
N ILE A 7 -2.43 -37.73 -4.17
CA ILE A 7 -3.46 -37.09 -5.00
C ILE A 7 -4.83 -37.07 -4.30
N LYS A 8 -5.25 -38.19 -3.67
CA LYS A 8 -6.54 -38.29 -2.96
C LYS A 8 -6.67 -37.35 -1.77
N GLN A 9 -5.61 -37.19 -0.95
CA GLN A 9 -5.60 -36.25 0.18
C GLN A 9 -5.79 -34.79 -0.29
N ARG A 10 -5.11 -34.42 -1.38
CA ARG A 10 -5.21 -33.09 -1.96
C ARG A 10 -6.62 -32.79 -2.46
N LEU A 11 -7.23 -33.73 -3.20
CA LEU A 11 -8.59 -33.59 -3.71
C LEU A 11 -9.61 -33.40 -2.57
N VAL A 12 -9.52 -34.19 -1.48
CA VAL A 12 -10.40 -34.04 -0.32
C VAL A 12 -10.25 -32.64 0.32
N SER A 13 -9.01 -32.20 0.57
CA SER A 13 -8.78 -30.89 1.19
C SER A 13 -9.22 -29.73 0.28
N GLU A 14 -9.02 -29.82 -1.04
CA GLU A 14 -9.45 -28.83 -2.00
C GLU A 14 -10.98 -28.75 -2.11
N GLN A 15 -11.67 -29.89 -2.08
CA GLN A 15 -13.13 -29.92 -2.15
C GLN A 15 -13.77 -29.34 -0.89
N ILE A 16 -13.32 -29.73 0.31
CA ILE A 16 -13.85 -29.19 1.57
C ILE A 16 -13.58 -27.66 1.63
N ARG A 17 -12.37 -27.22 1.23
CA ARG A 17 -12.04 -25.80 1.16
C ARG A 17 -12.99 -25.04 0.23
N ARG A 18 -13.28 -25.57 -0.95
CA ARG A 18 -14.21 -24.97 -1.91
C ARG A 18 -15.59 -24.81 -1.29
N GLU A 19 -16.09 -25.84 -0.60
CA GLU A 19 -17.41 -25.82 0.06
C GLU A 19 -17.47 -24.76 1.19
N ILE A 20 -16.36 -24.55 1.91
CA ILE A 20 -16.25 -23.47 2.90
C ILE A 20 -16.29 -22.08 2.19
N ILE A 21 -15.52 -21.92 1.12
CA ILE A 21 -15.44 -20.66 0.36
C ILE A 21 -16.79 -20.31 -0.29
N GLU A 22 -17.48 -21.32 -0.82
CA GLU A 22 -18.82 -21.18 -1.43
C GLU A 22 -19.95 -21.02 -0.39
N GLY A 23 -19.62 -21.03 0.91
CA GLY A 23 -20.57 -20.83 2.01
C GLY A 23 -21.45 -22.03 2.33
N GLN A 24 -21.17 -23.22 1.78
CA GLN A 24 -21.89 -24.44 2.16
C GLN A 24 -21.64 -24.80 3.62
N PHE A 25 -20.47 -24.43 4.16
CA PHE A 25 -20.15 -24.47 5.58
C PHE A 25 -19.79 -23.07 6.03
N ALA A 26 -20.73 -22.41 6.73
CA ALA A 26 -20.51 -21.06 7.28
C ALA A 26 -19.41 -21.04 8.37
N PRO A 27 -18.79 -19.89 8.66
CA PRO A 27 -17.92 -19.73 9.83
C PRO A 27 -18.57 -20.28 11.10
N GLY A 28 -17.83 -21.03 11.90
CA GLY A 28 -18.30 -21.68 13.12
C GLY A 28 -19.16 -22.95 12.88
N ALA A 29 -19.52 -23.28 11.65
CA ALA A 29 -20.30 -24.49 11.36
C ALA A 29 -19.51 -25.77 11.60
N GLN A 30 -20.18 -26.81 12.05
CA GLN A 30 -19.60 -28.13 12.22
C GLN A 30 -19.46 -28.83 10.86
N LEU A 31 -18.28 -29.39 10.58
CA LEU A 31 -18.07 -30.26 9.42
C LEU A 31 -18.65 -31.67 9.67
N PRO A 32 -18.96 -32.40 8.59
CA PRO A 32 -19.32 -33.79 8.70
C PRO A 32 -18.25 -34.60 9.46
N THR A 33 -18.69 -35.65 10.14
CA THR A 33 -17.78 -36.53 10.87
C THR A 33 -16.78 -37.22 9.94
N ARG A 34 -15.66 -37.72 10.50
CA ARG A 34 -14.65 -38.44 9.71
C ARG A 34 -15.26 -39.62 8.94
N THR A 35 -16.13 -40.38 9.57
CA THR A 35 -16.80 -41.52 8.96
C THR A 35 -17.71 -41.09 7.78
N GLU A 36 -18.40 -39.97 7.91
CA GLU A 36 -19.20 -39.42 6.82
C GLU A 36 -18.32 -38.93 5.66
N LEU A 37 -17.20 -38.26 5.96
CA LEU A 37 -16.23 -37.82 4.96
C LEU A 37 -15.56 -39.00 4.26
N GLU A 38 -15.20 -40.08 4.99
CA GLU A 38 -14.67 -41.31 4.41
C GLU A 38 -15.64 -41.94 3.39
N ARG A 39 -16.91 -42.00 3.76
CA ARG A 39 -17.96 -42.52 2.89
C ARG A 39 -18.18 -41.65 1.69
N ARG A 40 -18.25 -40.33 1.91
CA ARG A 40 -18.50 -39.34 0.87
C ARG A 40 -17.40 -39.28 -0.19
N PHE A 41 -16.13 -39.35 0.23
CA PHE A 41 -14.98 -39.24 -0.67
C PHE A 41 -14.41 -40.61 -1.09
N ALA A 42 -14.95 -41.70 -0.58
CA ALA A 42 -14.45 -43.06 -0.82
C ALA A 42 -12.93 -43.19 -0.59
N VAL A 43 -12.46 -42.70 0.56
CA VAL A 43 -11.06 -42.72 0.96
C VAL A 43 -10.89 -43.26 2.38
N SER A 44 -9.65 -43.64 2.76
CA SER A 44 -9.36 -44.11 4.11
C SER A 44 -9.39 -43.01 5.17
N THR A 45 -9.63 -43.42 6.44
CA THR A 45 -9.55 -42.57 7.64
C THR A 45 -8.27 -41.74 7.67
N ILE A 46 -7.13 -42.35 7.34
CA ILE A 46 -5.82 -41.65 7.33
C ILE A 46 -5.81 -40.54 6.27
N THR A 47 -6.42 -40.76 5.11
CA THR A 47 -6.50 -39.76 4.04
C THR A 47 -7.36 -38.57 4.46
N VAL A 48 -8.53 -38.84 5.09
CA VAL A 48 -9.40 -37.79 5.64
C VAL A 48 -8.67 -37.02 6.73
N GLN A 49 -8.02 -37.71 7.69
CA GLN A 49 -7.30 -37.07 8.78
C GLN A 49 -6.24 -36.10 8.25
N ARG A 50 -5.40 -36.57 7.32
CA ARG A 50 -4.35 -35.73 6.72
C ARG A 50 -4.92 -34.52 5.94
N ALA A 51 -6.09 -34.67 5.31
CA ALA A 51 -6.77 -33.55 4.62
C ALA A 51 -7.28 -32.54 5.63
N LEU A 52 -7.87 -32.96 6.75
CA LEU A 52 -8.33 -32.09 7.84
C LEU A 52 -7.14 -31.42 8.55
N ASP A 53 -6.06 -32.15 8.84
CA ASP A 53 -4.85 -31.59 9.44
C ASP A 53 -4.27 -30.46 8.57
N ARG A 54 -4.30 -30.65 7.25
CA ARG A 54 -3.88 -29.62 6.29
C ARG A 54 -4.78 -28.39 6.35
N LEU A 55 -6.10 -28.56 6.32
CA LEU A 55 -7.06 -27.45 6.42
C LEU A 55 -6.94 -26.72 7.76
N ALA A 56 -6.67 -27.44 8.85
CA ALA A 56 -6.39 -26.84 10.16
C ALA A 56 -5.09 -26.05 10.16
N ALA A 57 -4.01 -26.59 9.60
CA ALA A 57 -2.74 -25.86 9.43
C ALA A 57 -2.85 -24.63 8.52
N GLU A 58 -3.79 -24.63 7.58
CA GLU A 58 -4.10 -23.49 6.71
C GLU A 58 -5.06 -22.48 7.37
N GLY A 59 -5.66 -22.80 8.53
CA GLY A 59 -6.55 -21.93 9.31
C GLY A 59 -8.02 -21.97 8.88
N PHE A 60 -8.44 -22.86 7.98
CA PHE A 60 -9.84 -22.98 7.56
C PHE A 60 -10.73 -23.63 8.60
N ILE A 61 -10.19 -24.55 9.40
CA ILE A 61 -10.93 -25.34 10.38
C ILE A 61 -10.16 -25.47 11.68
N HIS A 62 -10.86 -25.85 12.74
CA HIS A 62 -10.25 -26.23 14.02
C HIS A 62 -10.99 -27.43 14.64
N ALA A 63 -10.24 -28.26 15.36
CA ALA A 63 -10.79 -29.39 16.10
C ALA A 63 -11.18 -28.97 17.52
N ARG A 64 -12.39 -29.30 17.97
CA ARG A 64 -12.87 -29.12 19.35
C ARG A 64 -12.94 -30.45 20.13
N GLY A 65 -11.89 -31.27 19.99
CA GLY A 65 -11.77 -32.56 20.64
C GLY A 65 -12.92 -33.50 20.28
N ARG A 66 -13.62 -34.07 21.30
CA ARG A 66 -14.76 -34.95 21.08
C ARG A 66 -15.99 -34.28 20.45
N ARG A 67 -16.04 -32.94 20.41
CA ARG A 67 -17.15 -32.20 19.82
C ARG A 67 -17.10 -32.16 18.30
N GLY A 68 -15.99 -32.57 17.69
CA GLY A 68 -15.84 -32.60 16.23
C GLY A 68 -14.92 -31.55 15.65
N THR A 69 -15.00 -31.36 14.35
CA THR A 69 -14.25 -30.36 13.57
C THR A 69 -15.19 -29.26 13.09
N TYR A 70 -14.76 -28.03 13.21
CA TYR A 70 -15.56 -26.83 12.89
C TYR A 70 -14.81 -25.93 11.93
N VAL A 71 -15.52 -25.20 11.09
CA VAL A 71 -14.97 -24.10 10.32
C VAL A 71 -14.48 -23.03 11.30
N ALA A 72 -13.35 -22.39 11.01
CA ALA A 72 -12.84 -21.27 11.81
C ALA A 72 -13.86 -20.11 11.82
N GLU A 73 -13.95 -19.36 12.92
CA GLU A 73 -14.81 -18.17 12.98
C GLU A 73 -14.35 -17.11 11.98
N ASN A 74 -13.04 -16.97 11.80
CA ASN A 74 -12.40 -16.07 10.84
C ASN A 74 -11.50 -16.88 9.89
N PRO A 75 -12.07 -17.58 8.89
CA PRO A 75 -11.26 -18.38 7.95
C PRO A 75 -10.47 -17.45 7.01
N PRO A 76 -9.30 -17.88 6.51
CA PRO A 76 -8.35 -16.99 5.81
C PRO A 76 -8.93 -16.23 4.62
N HIS A 77 -9.85 -16.82 3.88
CA HIS A 77 -10.50 -16.18 2.73
C HIS A 77 -11.46 -15.04 3.13
N LEU A 78 -11.73 -14.85 4.41
CA LEU A 78 -12.56 -13.78 4.95
C LEU A 78 -11.77 -12.79 5.82
N SER A 79 -10.60 -13.16 6.32
CA SER A 79 -9.88 -12.42 7.36
C SER A 79 -8.44 -12.06 7.00
N ARG A 80 -7.82 -12.73 6.01
CA ARG A 80 -6.40 -12.55 5.70
C ARG A 80 -6.20 -11.75 4.43
N TYR A 81 -5.71 -10.52 4.53
CA TYR A 81 -5.42 -9.64 3.41
C TYR A 81 -3.96 -9.80 2.97
N GLY A 82 -3.71 -9.88 1.66
CA GLY A 82 -2.37 -9.92 1.09
C GLY A 82 -1.92 -8.51 0.72
N LEU A 83 -0.87 -8.00 1.35
CA LEU A 83 -0.22 -6.75 0.95
C LEU A 83 1.02 -7.07 0.11
N VAL A 84 1.03 -6.63 -1.14
CA VAL A 84 2.03 -7.04 -2.15
C VAL A 84 2.92 -5.87 -2.52
N PHE A 85 4.24 -6.05 -2.32
CA PHE A 85 5.29 -5.13 -2.74
C PHE A 85 6.09 -5.70 -3.92
N ALA A 86 6.57 -4.83 -4.82
CA ALA A 86 7.25 -5.26 -6.03
C ALA A 86 8.61 -5.93 -5.75
N HIS A 87 9.30 -5.53 -4.68
CA HIS A 87 10.61 -6.08 -4.28
C HIS A 87 10.80 -6.04 -2.77
N HIS A 88 11.81 -6.75 -2.26
CA HIS A 88 12.25 -6.64 -0.87
C HIS A 88 12.90 -5.30 -0.59
N ASP A 89 12.76 -4.82 0.66
CA ASP A 89 13.57 -3.72 1.17
C ASP A 89 15.01 -4.18 1.39
N SER A 90 15.97 -3.45 0.82
CA SER A 90 17.40 -3.77 0.94
C SER A 90 18.24 -2.51 0.77
N GLU A 91 19.50 -2.56 1.23
CA GLU A 91 20.43 -1.44 1.04
C GLU A 91 20.67 -1.10 -0.43
N ALA A 92 20.68 -2.13 -1.32
CA ALA A 92 20.85 -1.94 -2.76
C ALA A 92 19.61 -1.36 -3.45
N ARG A 93 18.41 -1.59 -2.86
CA ARG A 93 17.12 -1.14 -3.38
C ARG A 93 16.16 -0.88 -2.23
N PRO A 94 16.32 0.26 -1.53
CA PRO A 94 15.47 0.60 -0.41
C PRO A 94 14.02 0.85 -0.85
N TRP A 95 13.09 0.55 0.03
CA TRP A 95 11.70 0.89 -0.21
C TRP A 95 11.48 2.41 -0.20
N PRO A 96 10.59 2.91 -1.07
CA PRO A 96 10.05 4.25 -0.89
C PRO A 96 9.40 4.39 0.50
N ARG A 97 9.52 5.56 1.12
CA ARG A 97 8.96 5.87 2.45
C ARG A 97 7.48 5.52 2.56
N PHE A 98 6.73 5.69 1.48
CA PHE A 98 5.33 5.30 1.40
C PHE A 98 5.12 3.79 1.63
N TRP A 99 5.95 2.93 1.04
CA TRP A 99 5.87 1.48 1.27
C TRP A 99 6.22 1.11 2.71
N THR A 100 7.23 1.78 3.28
CA THR A 100 7.59 1.62 4.69
C THR A 100 6.42 2.02 5.60
N ALA A 101 5.74 3.12 5.32
CA ALA A 101 4.57 3.56 6.08
C ALA A 101 3.41 2.53 5.99
N LEU A 102 3.09 2.03 4.79
CA LEU A 102 2.08 0.99 4.61
C LEU A 102 2.44 -0.31 5.34
N HIS A 103 3.70 -0.73 5.29
CA HIS A 103 4.17 -1.92 5.98
C HIS A 103 4.07 -1.79 7.51
N ASN A 104 4.50 -0.65 8.06
CA ASN A 104 4.42 -0.40 9.50
C ASN A 104 2.96 -0.37 9.96
N GLU A 105 2.10 0.27 9.20
CA GLU A 105 0.68 0.35 9.52
C GLU A 105 -0.01 -1.03 9.40
N ALA A 106 0.34 -1.84 8.40
CA ALA A 106 -0.16 -3.20 8.28
C ALA A 106 0.17 -4.05 9.53
N LYS A 107 1.41 -3.93 10.05
CA LYS A 107 1.81 -4.62 11.28
C LYS A 107 1.06 -4.10 12.52
N ARG A 108 0.78 -2.79 12.59
CA ARG A 108 0.01 -2.21 13.69
C ARG A 108 -1.43 -2.72 13.67
N LEU A 109 -2.07 -2.75 12.50
CA LEU A 109 -3.43 -3.25 12.34
C LEU A 109 -3.56 -4.72 12.77
N GLU A 110 -2.62 -5.57 12.41
CA GLU A 110 -2.61 -6.98 12.82
C GLU A 110 -2.59 -7.16 14.33
N GLN A 111 -1.97 -6.22 15.07
CA GLN A 111 -1.91 -6.24 16.53
C GLN A 111 -3.16 -5.65 17.20
N SER A 112 -3.82 -4.70 16.55
CA SER A 112 -4.92 -3.91 17.16
C SER A 112 -6.32 -4.40 16.78
N GLU A 113 -6.49 -5.14 15.67
CA GLU A 113 -7.77 -5.60 15.16
C GLU A 113 -7.88 -7.13 15.19
N PRO A 114 -8.41 -7.75 16.27
CA PRO A 114 -8.61 -9.19 16.32
C PRO A 114 -9.50 -9.67 15.18
N GLY A 115 -9.02 -10.67 14.44
CA GLY A 115 -9.75 -11.27 13.31
C GLY A 115 -9.42 -10.66 11.94
N ARG A 116 -8.53 -9.67 11.87
CA ARG A 116 -7.95 -9.19 10.62
C ARG A 116 -6.45 -9.49 10.59
N GLU A 117 -6.02 -10.33 9.65
CA GLU A 117 -4.62 -10.69 9.45
C GLU A 117 -4.09 -10.04 8.18
N VAL A 118 -2.85 -9.56 8.22
CA VAL A 118 -2.17 -9.03 7.01
C VAL A 118 -0.96 -9.88 6.70
N THR A 119 -0.94 -10.48 5.53
CA THR A 119 0.23 -11.23 5.04
C THR A 119 0.98 -10.38 4.02
N ILE A 120 2.25 -10.12 4.29
CA ILE A 120 3.12 -9.34 3.40
C ILE A 120 3.80 -10.28 2.41
N PHE A 121 3.73 -9.90 1.14
CA PHE A 121 4.43 -10.54 0.02
C PHE A 121 5.34 -9.52 -0.63
N CYS A 122 6.63 -9.86 -0.72
CA CYS A 122 7.62 -9.06 -1.42
C CYS A 122 8.09 -9.81 -2.67
N ASP A 123 8.78 -9.08 -3.57
CA ASP A 123 9.37 -9.69 -4.76
C ASP A 123 8.34 -10.40 -5.66
N ALA A 124 7.29 -9.66 -6.02
CA ALA A 124 6.24 -10.12 -6.93
C ALA A 124 6.81 -10.33 -8.33
N ASP A 125 7.22 -11.56 -8.64
CA ASP A 125 7.81 -11.96 -9.92
C ASP A 125 6.78 -12.76 -10.76
N PRO A 126 6.46 -12.33 -12.01
CA PRO A 126 5.49 -13.01 -12.87
C PRO A 126 5.94 -14.43 -13.26
N HIS A 127 7.24 -14.69 -13.25
CA HIS A 127 7.80 -16.01 -13.60
C HIS A 127 7.88 -16.97 -12.41
N GLY A 128 7.53 -16.50 -11.20
CA GLY A 128 7.56 -17.32 -9.98
C GLY A 128 8.95 -17.84 -9.61
N ARG A 129 10.01 -17.09 -9.95
CA ARG A 129 11.40 -17.50 -9.67
C ARG A 129 11.74 -17.42 -8.20
N SER A 130 11.18 -16.43 -7.49
CA SER A 130 11.41 -16.28 -6.05
C SER A 130 10.49 -17.17 -5.21
N ALA A 131 10.93 -17.52 -4.00
CA ALA A 131 10.11 -18.25 -3.03
C ALA A 131 8.86 -17.46 -2.63
N GLU A 132 8.98 -16.13 -2.53
CA GLU A 132 7.89 -15.23 -2.18
C GLU A 132 6.83 -15.15 -3.29
N ALA A 133 7.23 -15.00 -4.55
CA ALA A 133 6.31 -15.04 -5.69
C ALA A 133 5.55 -16.39 -5.72
N GLN A 134 6.26 -17.51 -5.49
CA GLN A 134 5.63 -18.82 -5.38
C GLN A 134 4.66 -18.92 -4.20
N ARG A 135 5.00 -18.30 -3.05
CA ARG A 135 4.13 -18.25 -1.86
C ARG A 135 2.86 -17.47 -2.16
N LEU A 136 2.96 -16.31 -2.81
CA LEU A 136 1.83 -15.50 -3.27
C LEU A 136 0.92 -16.33 -4.18
N MET A 137 1.46 -16.90 -5.28
CA MET A 137 0.67 -17.66 -6.24
C MET A 137 -0.01 -18.89 -5.62
N ARG A 138 0.66 -19.58 -4.68
CA ARG A 138 0.05 -20.70 -3.94
C ARG A 138 -1.07 -20.24 -3.01
N SER A 139 -0.91 -19.09 -2.35
CA SER A 139 -1.93 -18.55 -1.43
C SER A 139 -3.18 -18.13 -2.18
N VAL A 140 -3.01 -17.49 -3.35
CA VAL A 140 -4.10 -17.10 -4.24
C VAL A 140 -4.86 -18.32 -4.77
N LYS A 141 -4.18 -19.29 -5.40
CA LYS A 141 -4.79 -20.53 -5.91
C LYS A 141 -5.49 -21.37 -4.85
N ALA A 142 -5.05 -21.27 -3.60
CA ALA A 142 -5.65 -21.96 -2.48
C ALA A 142 -6.71 -21.13 -1.76
N HIS A 143 -7.08 -19.93 -2.28
CA HIS A 143 -8.04 -19.01 -1.67
C HIS A 143 -7.78 -18.75 -0.19
N ARG A 144 -6.51 -18.58 0.19
CA ARG A 144 -6.09 -18.32 1.57
C ARG A 144 -5.98 -16.84 1.90
N LEU A 145 -6.60 -16.00 1.08
CA LEU A 145 -6.59 -14.55 1.21
C LEU A 145 -8.00 -14.00 0.99
N ALA A 146 -8.39 -13.04 1.79
CA ALA A 146 -9.62 -12.28 1.63
C ALA A 146 -9.57 -11.39 0.36
N GLY A 147 -8.37 -10.96 0.00
CA GLY A 147 -8.06 -10.23 -1.22
C GLY A 147 -6.61 -9.76 -1.24
N LEU A 148 -6.24 -9.08 -2.32
CA LEU A 148 -4.89 -8.55 -2.55
C LEU A 148 -4.90 -7.03 -2.66
N VAL A 149 -3.95 -6.39 -1.99
CA VAL A 149 -3.60 -4.98 -2.13
C VAL A 149 -2.23 -4.90 -2.79
N PHE A 150 -2.17 -4.42 -4.01
CA PHE A 150 -0.90 -4.13 -4.69
C PHE A 150 -0.46 -2.71 -4.35
N CYS A 151 0.72 -2.57 -3.75
CA CYS A 151 1.32 -1.27 -3.43
C CYS A 151 1.98 -0.59 -4.65
N PHE A 152 1.65 -1.04 -5.84
CA PHE A 152 2.20 -0.62 -7.13
C PHE A 152 1.24 -0.96 -8.27
N GLN A 153 1.53 -0.47 -9.48
CA GLN A 153 0.81 -0.84 -10.72
C GLN A 153 1.18 -2.28 -11.12
N PRO A 154 0.29 -3.29 -11.00
CA PRO A 154 0.67 -4.70 -11.16
C PRO A 154 0.61 -5.23 -12.60
N ASN A 155 0.73 -4.39 -13.64
CA ASN A 155 0.56 -4.77 -15.06
C ASN A 155 1.41 -5.97 -15.48
N TRP A 156 2.66 -6.06 -14.98
CA TRP A 156 3.57 -7.16 -15.33
C TRP A 156 3.19 -8.51 -14.71
N LEU A 157 2.19 -8.55 -13.83
CA LEU A 157 1.66 -9.80 -13.27
C LEU A 157 0.50 -10.36 -14.09
N SER A 158 0.14 -9.75 -15.23
CA SER A 158 -0.87 -10.28 -16.16
C SER A 158 -0.50 -11.70 -16.59
N GLY A 159 -1.48 -12.58 -16.72
CA GLY A 159 -1.26 -14.01 -17.01
C GLY A 159 -0.92 -14.84 -15.75
N THR A 160 -0.83 -14.22 -14.57
CA THR A 160 -0.55 -14.95 -13.33
C THR A 160 -1.80 -15.12 -12.46
N PRO A 161 -1.81 -16.14 -11.58
CA PRO A 161 -2.91 -16.31 -10.62
C PRO A 161 -3.16 -15.09 -9.74
N ALA A 162 -2.14 -14.28 -9.48
CA ALA A 162 -2.29 -13.06 -8.67
C ALA A 162 -3.29 -12.08 -9.29
N LEU A 163 -3.42 -12.03 -10.61
CA LEU A 163 -4.39 -11.18 -11.30
C LEU A 163 -5.59 -11.94 -11.87
N GLU A 164 -5.46 -13.24 -12.17
CA GLU A 164 -6.47 -13.95 -12.97
C GLU A 164 -7.28 -14.99 -12.18
N GLU A 165 -6.85 -15.39 -10.97
CA GLU A 165 -7.63 -16.35 -10.17
C GLU A 165 -9.00 -15.78 -9.84
N SER A 166 -10.06 -16.49 -10.20
CA SER A 166 -11.44 -16.07 -9.93
C SER A 166 -11.74 -16.06 -8.43
N GLY A 167 -12.67 -15.19 -7.99
CA GLY A 167 -13.13 -15.15 -6.60
C GLY A 167 -12.13 -14.57 -5.60
N VAL A 168 -11.03 -13.96 -6.05
CA VAL A 168 -10.08 -13.24 -5.18
C VAL A 168 -10.16 -11.75 -5.48
N PRO A 169 -10.70 -10.94 -4.58
CA PRO A 169 -10.76 -9.48 -4.73
C PRO A 169 -9.37 -8.84 -4.86
N ARG A 170 -9.29 -7.76 -5.62
CA ARG A 170 -8.03 -7.06 -5.91
C ARG A 170 -8.19 -5.56 -5.90
N VAL A 171 -7.27 -4.91 -5.24
CA VAL A 171 -7.10 -3.45 -5.33
C VAL A 171 -5.64 -3.11 -5.62
N ALA A 172 -5.39 -1.98 -6.25
CA ALA A 172 -4.04 -1.46 -6.46
C ALA A 172 -3.98 0.02 -6.09
N ILE A 173 -2.96 0.41 -5.35
CA ILE A 173 -2.66 1.81 -5.08
C ILE A 173 -1.91 2.34 -6.31
N THR A 174 -2.62 3.06 -7.17
CA THR A 174 -2.11 3.48 -8.49
C THR A 174 -2.82 4.72 -9.02
N HIS A 175 -2.20 5.40 -9.96
CA HIS A 175 -2.81 6.51 -10.69
C HIS A 175 -3.69 6.06 -11.85
N ASP A 176 -3.50 4.85 -12.34
CA ASP A 176 -4.22 4.30 -13.49
C ASP A 176 -4.95 3.00 -13.10
N SER A 177 -6.22 2.90 -13.51
CA SER A 177 -7.09 1.76 -13.22
C SER A 177 -7.15 0.72 -14.35
N GLY A 178 -6.31 0.83 -15.40
CA GLY A 178 -6.44 0.09 -16.66
C GLY A 178 -6.38 -1.45 -16.61
N LEU A 179 -6.50 -2.08 -15.43
CA LEU A 179 -6.50 -3.54 -15.27
C LEU A 179 -7.89 -4.08 -14.94
N PRO A 180 -8.49 -4.92 -15.80
CA PRO A 180 -9.75 -5.58 -15.51
C PRO A 180 -9.72 -6.35 -14.20
N GLY A 181 -10.75 -6.19 -13.37
CA GLY A 181 -10.88 -6.89 -12.08
C GLY A 181 -9.96 -6.38 -10.97
N VAL A 182 -9.29 -5.25 -11.17
CA VAL A 182 -8.49 -4.57 -10.15
C VAL A 182 -9.07 -3.17 -9.90
N THR A 183 -9.52 -2.91 -8.68
CA THR A 183 -10.01 -1.57 -8.31
C THR A 183 -8.83 -0.66 -8.00
N ALA A 184 -8.77 0.51 -8.64
CA ALA A 184 -7.75 1.52 -8.35
C ALA A 184 -8.09 2.30 -7.08
N ILE A 185 -7.10 2.45 -6.20
CA ILE A 185 -7.13 3.37 -5.07
C ILE A 185 -6.17 4.50 -5.42
N LYS A 186 -6.71 5.70 -5.60
CA LYS A 186 -5.97 6.87 -6.04
C LYS A 186 -5.62 7.79 -4.87
N LEU A 187 -4.43 8.31 -4.87
CA LEU A 187 -4.01 9.36 -3.96
C LEU A 187 -4.27 10.71 -4.63
N ASP A 188 -4.93 11.64 -3.93
CA ASP A 188 -5.28 12.97 -4.46
C ASP A 188 -4.06 13.89 -4.49
N THR A 189 -3.11 13.57 -5.36
CA THR A 189 -1.88 14.36 -5.54
C THR A 189 -2.17 15.76 -6.11
N ALA A 190 -3.27 15.92 -6.83
CA ALA A 190 -3.67 17.21 -7.36
C ALA A 190 -3.99 18.21 -6.24
N SER A 191 -4.83 17.81 -5.28
CA SER A 191 -5.13 18.63 -4.11
C SER A 191 -3.91 18.85 -3.21
N LEU A 192 -2.94 17.94 -3.19
CA LEU A 192 -1.70 18.15 -2.46
C LEU A 192 -0.96 19.37 -2.99
N LEU A 193 -0.80 19.48 -4.31
CA LEU A 193 -0.14 20.62 -4.93
C LEU A 193 -0.90 21.93 -4.66
N ASP A 194 -2.21 21.94 -4.86
CA ASP A 194 -3.04 23.13 -4.65
C ASP A 194 -2.96 23.60 -3.19
N ARG A 195 -3.12 22.71 -2.22
CA ARG A 195 -3.02 23.04 -0.78
C ARG A 195 -1.62 23.51 -0.37
N ALA A 196 -0.56 22.92 -0.95
CA ALA A 196 0.81 23.38 -0.71
C ALA A 196 1.03 24.80 -1.20
N LEU A 197 0.49 25.15 -2.38
CA LEU A 197 0.55 26.49 -2.93
C LEU A 197 -0.28 27.48 -2.11
N ASP A 198 -1.47 27.08 -1.61
CA ASP A 198 -2.30 27.91 -0.72
C ASP A 198 -1.54 28.31 0.54
N VAL A 199 -0.92 27.36 1.22
CA VAL A 199 -0.09 27.63 2.41
C VAL A 199 1.02 28.63 2.12
N LEU A 200 1.75 28.48 1.00
CA LEU A 200 2.81 29.40 0.64
C LEU A 200 2.27 30.80 0.31
N ALA A 201 1.11 30.87 -0.35
CA ALA A 201 0.45 32.14 -0.65
C ALA A 201 -0.03 32.87 0.63
N GLU A 202 -0.66 32.15 1.57
CA GLU A 202 -1.09 32.67 2.87
C GLU A 202 0.09 33.20 3.71
N GLN A 203 1.26 32.55 3.57
CA GLN A 203 2.50 33.00 4.20
C GLN A 203 3.21 34.15 3.43
N GLY A 204 2.58 34.66 2.38
CA GLY A 204 3.07 35.80 1.59
C GLY A 204 4.23 35.48 0.65
N ARG A 205 4.50 34.19 0.38
CA ARG A 205 5.58 33.75 -0.53
C ARG A 205 5.21 34.03 -1.98
N LYS A 206 6.20 34.39 -2.78
CA LYS A 206 5.98 34.82 -4.17
C LYS A 206 6.82 34.05 -5.18
N ARG A 207 7.91 33.44 -4.76
CA ARG A 207 8.87 32.77 -5.63
C ARG A 207 9.03 31.31 -5.17
N VAL A 208 8.44 30.40 -5.92
CA VAL A 208 8.31 29.01 -5.47
C VAL A 208 9.19 28.08 -6.27
N ALA A 209 9.99 27.27 -5.56
CA ALA A 209 10.68 26.13 -6.12
C ALA A 209 9.96 24.82 -5.72
N MET A 210 10.05 23.81 -6.58
CA MET A 210 9.54 22.47 -6.31
C MET A 210 10.59 21.42 -6.63
N VAL A 211 10.80 20.50 -5.69
CA VAL A 211 11.59 19.27 -5.90
C VAL A 211 10.69 18.05 -5.76
N THR A 212 10.78 17.13 -6.72
CA THR A 212 9.94 15.96 -6.81
C THR A 212 10.71 14.76 -7.39
N VAL A 213 10.04 13.62 -7.54
CA VAL A 213 10.60 12.41 -8.16
C VAL A 213 9.84 12.03 -9.43
N GLY A 214 10.49 11.24 -10.31
CA GLY A 214 9.96 10.91 -11.63
C GLY A 214 8.64 10.15 -11.66
N SER A 215 8.19 9.59 -10.55
CA SER A 215 6.90 8.91 -10.44
C SER A 215 5.73 9.81 -10.04
N ILE A 216 6.01 11.04 -9.60
CA ILE A 216 5.01 12.00 -9.10
C ILE A 216 5.39 13.39 -9.64
N TYR A 217 4.41 14.10 -10.19
CA TYR A 217 4.61 15.46 -10.74
C TYR A 217 5.74 15.57 -11.78
N ALA A 218 5.93 14.55 -12.61
CA ALA A 218 6.98 14.57 -13.63
C ALA A 218 6.47 14.76 -15.05
N SER A 219 5.16 14.62 -15.27
CA SER A 219 4.54 14.80 -16.58
C SER A 219 4.48 16.26 -17.02
N ALA A 220 4.26 16.49 -18.32
CA ALA A 220 3.99 17.82 -18.83
C ALA A 220 2.74 18.45 -18.18
N ALA A 221 1.69 17.66 -18.00
CA ALA A 221 0.45 18.11 -17.37
C ALA A 221 0.65 18.53 -15.90
N ASP A 222 1.48 17.81 -15.14
CA ASP A 222 1.81 18.20 -13.77
C ASP A 222 2.56 19.51 -13.71
N ARG A 223 3.47 19.74 -14.64
CA ARG A 223 4.21 20.99 -14.75
C ARG A 223 3.29 22.15 -15.13
N GLU A 224 2.39 21.94 -16.10
CA GLU A 224 1.38 22.93 -16.48
C GLU A 224 0.48 23.28 -15.29
N ARG A 225 0.03 22.28 -14.52
CA ARG A 225 -0.76 22.47 -13.31
C ARG A 225 0.00 23.31 -12.27
N PHE A 226 1.28 23.04 -12.05
CA PHE A 226 2.12 23.82 -11.15
C PHE A 226 2.21 25.28 -11.59
N HIS A 227 2.46 25.53 -12.87
CA HIS A 227 2.51 26.89 -13.41
C HIS A 227 1.18 27.61 -13.32
N ALA A 228 0.06 26.95 -13.64
CA ALA A 228 -1.27 27.53 -13.50
C ALA A 228 -1.59 27.86 -12.03
N GLY A 229 -1.34 26.92 -11.11
CA GLY A 229 -1.57 27.12 -9.69
C GLY A 229 -0.75 28.28 -9.09
N LEU A 230 0.47 28.52 -9.58
CA LEU A 230 1.28 29.68 -9.22
C LEU A 230 0.66 31.00 -9.76
N ALA A 231 0.26 31.00 -11.02
CA ALA A 231 -0.32 32.16 -11.66
C ALA A 231 -1.63 32.60 -10.97
N ASP A 232 -2.50 31.66 -10.64
CA ASP A 232 -3.76 31.90 -9.92
C ASP A 232 -3.55 32.57 -8.55
N ARG A 233 -2.37 32.39 -7.93
CA ARG A 233 -2.01 32.92 -6.62
C ARG A 233 -1.04 34.10 -6.70
N GLY A 234 -0.77 34.64 -7.91
CA GLY A 234 0.17 35.71 -8.14
C GLY A 234 1.60 35.41 -7.71
N MET A 235 1.98 34.12 -7.81
CA MET A 235 3.31 33.60 -7.54
C MET A 235 4.05 33.28 -8.84
N SER A 236 5.37 33.10 -8.75
CA SER A 236 6.24 32.83 -9.90
C SER A 236 7.26 31.76 -9.61
N THR A 237 7.81 31.18 -10.66
CA THR A 237 8.91 30.23 -10.60
C THR A 237 9.92 30.51 -11.71
N GLN A 238 11.07 29.84 -11.66
CA GLN A 238 12.04 29.78 -12.74
C GLN A 238 12.12 28.36 -13.31
N PRO A 239 12.49 28.20 -14.61
CA PRO A 239 12.54 26.85 -15.21
C PRO A 239 13.41 25.84 -14.44
N TYR A 240 14.51 26.31 -13.83
CA TYR A 240 15.45 25.52 -13.06
C TYR A 240 15.06 25.34 -11.58
N TRP A 241 13.94 25.90 -11.13
CA TRP A 241 13.39 25.70 -9.78
C TRP A 241 12.41 24.51 -9.71
N TYR A 242 12.04 23.96 -10.86
CA TYR A 242 11.25 22.73 -10.93
C TYR A 242 12.19 21.55 -11.20
N GLN A 243 12.51 20.78 -10.17
CA GLN A 243 13.49 19.72 -10.23
C GLN A 243 12.87 18.35 -10.03
N VAL A 244 13.09 17.47 -11.00
CA VAL A 244 12.65 16.07 -10.93
C VAL A 244 13.89 15.21 -10.66
N LEU A 245 13.93 14.57 -9.50
CA LEU A 245 15.07 13.82 -9.01
C LEU A 245 14.82 12.32 -9.08
N ASP A 246 15.90 11.54 -9.05
CA ASP A 246 15.82 10.07 -8.96
C ASP A 246 15.53 9.66 -7.51
N VAL A 247 14.44 8.93 -7.29
CA VAL A 247 14.06 8.42 -5.96
C VAL A 247 15.12 7.48 -5.37
N ASN A 248 15.90 6.81 -6.20
CA ASN A 248 17.00 5.93 -5.77
C ASN A 248 18.28 6.71 -5.39
N ARG A 249 18.29 8.02 -5.62
CA ARG A 249 19.40 8.94 -5.31
C ARG A 249 18.89 10.18 -4.56
N PRO A 250 18.21 10.03 -3.43
CA PRO A 250 17.57 11.13 -2.70
C PRO A 250 18.59 12.17 -2.20
N GLN A 251 19.87 11.77 -2.03
CA GLN A 251 20.95 12.69 -1.67
C GLN A 251 21.14 13.83 -2.67
N TRP A 252 20.73 13.70 -3.93
CA TRP A 252 20.78 14.79 -4.91
C TRP A 252 19.89 15.98 -4.52
N ALA A 253 18.86 15.76 -3.70
CA ALA A 253 18.04 16.84 -3.17
C ALA A 253 18.84 17.82 -2.31
N ARG A 254 19.86 17.33 -1.58
CA ARG A 254 20.77 18.18 -0.81
C ARG A 254 21.52 19.15 -1.72
N GLU A 255 22.18 18.61 -2.74
CA GLU A 255 23.00 19.43 -3.66
C GLU A 255 22.10 20.38 -4.47
N CYS A 256 20.94 19.91 -4.90
CA CYS A 256 19.97 20.71 -5.63
C CYS A 256 19.54 21.93 -4.80
N LEU A 257 19.04 21.74 -3.57
CA LEU A 257 18.57 22.85 -2.74
C LEU A 257 19.71 23.73 -2.23
N HIS A 258 20.89 23.19 -1.95
CA HIS A 258 22.06 24.00 -1.65
C HIS A 258 22.37 24.97 -2.79
N LEU A 259 22.39 24.49 -4.05
CA LEU A 259 22.65 25.34 -5.22
C LEU A 259 21.56 26.38 -5.44
N LEU A 260 20.29 26.00 -5.32
CA LEU A 260 19.16 26.91 -5.53
C LEU A 260 19.10 28.04 -4.50
N MET A 261 19.54 27.76 -3.27
CA MET A 261 19.42 28.68 -2.14
C MET A 261 20.72 29.38 -1.75
N ASN A 262 21.83 29.10 -2.46
CA ASN A 262 23.13 29.68 -2.18
C ASN A 262 23.11 31.24 -2.31
N ASP A 263 23.85 31.93 -1.45
CA ASP A 263 23.92 33.39 -1.41
C ASP A 263 24.42 34.05 -2.70
N GLY A 264 25.18 33.29 -3.52
CA GLY A 264 25.59 33.72 -4.84
C GLY A 264 24.48 33.80 -5.89
N GLN A 265 23.29 33.25 -5.61
CA GLN A 265 22.17 33.31 -6.53
C GLN A 265 21.50 34.69 -6.52
N LYS A 266 21.39 35.32 -7.69
CA LYS A 266 20.73 36.64 -7.87
C LYS A 266 19.25 36.60 -7.48
N HIS A 267 18.59 35.48 -7.76
CA HIS A 267 17.19 35.26 -7.45
C HIS A 267 17.07 33.92 -6.73
N ARG A 268 16.49 33.94 -5.53
CA ARG A 268 16.24 32.73 -4.72
C ARG A 268 14.74 32.54 -4.51
N PRO A 269 14.26 31.31 -4.46
CA PRO A 269 12.88 31.04 -4.04
C PRO A 269 12.71 31.42 -2.55
N ASP A 270 11.51 31.88 -2.20
CA ASP A 270 11.07 32.16 -0.83
C ASP A 270 9.99 31.15 -0.36
N GLY A 271 9.56 30.25 -1.26
CA GLY A 271 8.74 29.11 -0.97
C GLY A 271 9.35 27.86 -1.60
N VAL A 272 9.39 26.74 -0.87
CA VAL A 272 9.91 25.46 -1.36
C VAL A 272 8.89 24.37 -1.11
N ILE A 273 8.51 23.65 -2.16
CA ILE A 273 7.69 22.44 -2.08
C ILE A 273 8.59 21.22 -2.26
N ILE A 274 8.66 20.35 -1.23
CA ILE A 274 9.33 19.05 -1.29
C ILE A 274 8.23 18.02 -1.50
N ALA A 275 7.91 17.72 -2.76
CA ALA A 275 6.73 16.96 -3.14
C ALA A 275 6.88 15.42 -3.00
N ASN A 276 7.95 14.96 -2.36
CA ASN A 276 8.13 13.53 -2.08
C ASN A 276 8.90 13.32 -0.75
N ASP A 277 8.36 12.47 0.12
CA ASP A 277 8.89 12.21 1.46
C ASP A 277 10.32 11.62 1.47
N ASN A 278 10.70 10.89 0.42
CA ASN A 278 12.07 10.36 0.29
C ASN A 278 13.13 11.47 0.17
N LEU A 279 12.74 12.68 -0.22
CA LEU A 279 13.66 13.80 -0.43
C LEU A 279 13.81 14.71 0.80
N VAL A 280 12.88 14.66 1.77
CA VAL A 280 12.74 15.65 2.85
C VAL A 280 14.00 15.79 3.69
N GLU A 281 14.59 14.67 4.13
CA GLU A 281 15.82 14.66 4.93
C GLU A 281 16.99 15.33 4.20
N HIS A 282 17.25 14.93 2.97
CA HIS A 282 18.35 15.44 2.17
C HIS A 282 18.11 16.90 1.72
N ALA A 283 16.87 17.22 1.34
CA ALA A 283 16.48 18.57 1.00
C ALA A 283 16.68 19.54 2.17
N SER A 284 16.25 19.15 3.37
CA SER A 284 16.47 19.94 4.60
C SER A 284 17.95 20.16 4.88
N ALA A 285 18.79 19.12 4.72
CA ALA A 285 20.25 19.24 4.88
C ALA A 285 20.86 20.22 3.86
N GLY A 286 20.35 20.26 2.61
CA GLY A 286 20.77 21.21 1.59
C GLY A 286 20.43 22.65 1.93
N LEU A 287 19.24 22.89 2.46
CA LEU A 287 18.79 24.20 2.92
C LEU A 287 19.66 24.72 4.08
N ILE A 288 19.97 23.84 5.06
CA ILE A 288 20.86 24.19 6.17
C ILE A 288 22.26 24.52 5.66
N ALA A 289 22.81 23.72 4.75
CA ALA A 289 24.10 23.95 4.16
C ALA A 289 24.18 25.27 3.36
N ALA A 290 23.06 25.77 2.84
CA ALA A 290 22.93 27.08 2.19
C ALA A 290 22.66 28.23 3.20
N GLY A 291 22.60 27.96 4.49
CA GLY A 291 22.36 28.96 5.53
C GLY A 291 20.92 29.51 5.58
N VAL A 292 19.94 28.80 5.02
CA VAL A 292 18.55 29.23 4.95
C VAL A 292 17.89 29.15 6.34
N ARG A 293 17.31 30.27 6.75
CA ARG A 293 16.48 30.39 7.95
C ARG A 293 15.02 30.17 7.56
N VAL A 294 14.34 29.28 8.30
CA VAL A 294 12.93 28.95 8.10
C VAL A 294 12.15 29.39 9.34
N PRO A 295 11.11 30.21 9.22
CA PRO A 295 10.47 30.67 7.99
C PRO A 295 11.01 31.99 7.40
N GLU A 296 12.02 32.63 7.99
CA GLU A 296 12.43 34.03 7.68
C GLU A 296 12.82 34.19 6.21
N ASP A 297 13.72 33.36 5.70
CA ASP A 297 14.22 33.43 4.33
C ASP A 297 13.32 32.67 3.34
N ALA A 298 12.77 31.51 3.77
CA ALA A 298 11.86 30.72 2.96
C ALA A 298 10.90 29.88 3.84
N SER A 299 9.69 29.64 3.32
CA SER A 299 8.76 28.65 3.89
C SER A 299 8.84 27.34 3.14
N ILE A 300 8.68 26.23 3.88
CA ILE A 300 8.80 24.88 3.32
C ILE A 300 7.51 24.12 3.55
N VAL A 301 6.94 23.58 2.46
CA VAL A 301 5.88 22.57 2.51
C VAL A 301 6.46 21.25 2.04
N ALA A 302 6.34 20.21 2.88
CA ALA A 302 6.92 18.91 2.62
C ALA A 302 5.85 17.80 2.62
N HIS A 303 5.93 16.91 1.64
CA HIS A 303 5.12 15.70 1.63
C HIS A 303 5.46 14.82 2.83
N GLY A 304 4.44 14.20 3.43
CA GLY A 304 4.59 13.22 4.50
C GLY A 304 3.70 12.00 4.32
N ASN A 305 4.18 10.86 4.77
CA ASN A 305 3.39 9.62 4.86
C ASN A 305 3.04 9.39 6.34
N PHE A 306 1.84 9.74 6.73
CA PHE A 306 1.40 9.67 8.12
C PHE A 306 1.00 8.24 8.51
N PRO A 307 1.16 7.86 9.80
CA PRO A 307 1.76 8.60 10.90
C PRO A 307 3.30 8.52 10.96
N TRP A 308 3.97 8.16 9.87
CA TRP A 308 5.41 7.90 9.76
C TRP A 308 6.15 8.90 8.86
N PRO A 309 5.95 10.23 9.00
CA PRO A 309 6.61 11.21 8.14
C PRO A 309 8.11 11.20 8.37
N THR A 310 8.88 11.46 7.31
CA THR A 310 10.34 11.61 7.44
C THR A 310 10.68 12.78 8.35
N PRO A 311 11.58 12.60 9.34
CA PRO A 311 12.03 13.68 10.19
C PRO A 311 12.66 14.84 9.40
N SER A 312 12.43 16.08 9.85
CA SER A 312 13.12 17.25 9.35
C SER A 312 13.71 18.02 10.51
N VAL A 313 14.93 18.51 10.36
CA VAL A 313 15.58 19.39 11.34
C VAL A 313 15.19 20.85 11.18
N LEU A 314 14.53 21.20 10.07
CA LEU A 314 13.95 22.51 9.82
C LEU A 314 12.44 22.47 10.09
N PRO A 315 11.84 23.61 10.51
CA PRO A 315 10.40 23.75 10.54
C PRO A 315 9.82 23.56 9.14
N VAL A 316 8.93 22.58 8.98
CA VAL A 316 8.24 22.32 7.70
C VAL A 316 6.75 22.16 7.96
N THR A 317 5.92 22.69 7.06
CA THR A 317 4.50 22.35 7.04
C THR A 317 4.34 21.02 6.33
N ARG A 318 3.88 20.00 7.05
CA ARG A 318 3.68 18.67 6.48
C ARG A 318 2.29 18.50 5.92
N LEU A 319 2.23 17.97 4.72
CA LEU A 319 1.01 17.71 3.96
C LEU A 319 1.18 16.38 3.23
N GLY A 320 0.22 15.45 3.35
CA GLY A 320 0.40 14.15 2.72
C GLY A 320 -0.74 13.17 2.97
N PHE A 321 -0.43 11.88 2.91
CA PHE A 321 -1.41 10.82 3.00
C PHE A 321 -1.26 10.01 4.27
N ASP A 322 -2.42 9.64 4.84
CA ASP A 322 -2.49 8.78 6.03
C ASP A 322 -2.50 7.31 5.59
N ALA A 323 -1.44 6.57 5.87
CA ALA A 323 -1.32 5.15 5.56
C ALA A 323 -2.45 4.31 6.17
N ARG A 324 -3.00 4.73 7.31
CA ARG A 324 -4.15 4.10 7.97
C ARG A 324 -5.39 4.21 7.08
N GLU A 325 -5.67 5.41 6.57
CA GLU A 325 -6.79 5.65 5.67
C GLU A 325 -6.61 4.93 4.34
N VAL A 326 -5.39 4.92 3.79
CA VAL A 326 -5.05 4.19 2.55
C VAL A 326 -5.38 2.69 2.72
N LEU A 327 -4.87 2.03 3.76
CA LEU A 327 -5.13 0.60 3.98
C LEU A 327 -6.59 0.32 4.29
N ARG A 328 -7.25 1.18 5.09
CA ARG A 328 -8.69 1.05 5.37
C ARG A 328 -9.51 1.08 4.08
N VAL A 329 -9.28 2.05 3.21
CA VAL A 329 -9.98 2.15 1.90
C VAL A 329 -9.70 0.93 1.03
N CYS A 330 -8.47 0.39 1.04
CA CYS A 330 -8.12 -0.84 0.33
C CYS A 330 -8.91 -2.03 0.87
N PHE A 331 -8.93 -2.24 2.18
CA PHE A 331 -9.62 -3.39 2.79
C PHE A 331 -11.14 -3.29 2.66
N ASP A 332 -11.71 -2.11 2.86
CA ASP A 332 -13.15 -1.88 2.65
C ASP A 332 -13.56 -2.16 1.20
N SER A 333 -12.69 -1.82 0.23
CA SER A 333 -12.92 -2.12 -1.19
C SER A 333 -12.86 -3.61 -1.48
N ILE A 334 -11.94 -4.34 -0.86
CA ILE A 334 -11.86 -5.81 -0.95
C ILE A 334 -13.12 -6.44 -0.36
N ASP A 335 -13.57 -5.97 0.80
CA ASP A 335 -14.75 -6.49 1.48
C ASP A 335 -16.03 -6.22 0.70
N ALA A 336 -16.16 -5.05 0.07
CA ALA A 336 -17.26 -4.73 -0.82
C ALA A 336 -17.30 -5.65 -2.05
N GLN A 337 -16.16 -5.87 -2.72
CA GLN A 337 -16.04 -6.81 -3.84
C GLN A 337 -16.46 -8.23 -3.42
N ARG A 338 -16.04 -8.69 -2.23
CA ARG A 338 -16.39 -10.01 -1.71
C ARG A 338 -17.88 -10.18 -1.44
N ARG A 339 -18.56 -9.11 -0.98
CA ARG A 339 -20.02 -9.12 -0.79
C ARG A 339 -20.81 -9.04 -2.10
N GLY A 340 -20.14 -8.92 -3.25
CA GLY A 340 -20.79 -8.72 -4.54
C GLY A 340 -21.48 -7.36 -4.65
N GLU A 341 -21.11 -6.41 -3.79
CA GLU A 341 -21.56 -5.04 -3.92
C GLU A 341 -20.98 -4.50 -5.23
N ALA A 342 -21.83 -3.88 -6.06
CA ALA A 342 -21.41 -3.33 -7.34
C ALA A 342 -20.37 -2.23 -7.06
N VAL A 343 -19.11 -2.62 -7.11
CA VAL A 343 -18.04 -1.66 -7.29
C VAL A 343 -18.14 -1.31 -8.76
N GLU A 344 -18.67 -0.14 -9.07
CA GLU A 344 -18.64 0.33 -10.45
C GLU A 344 -17.21 0.18 -10.97
N PRO A 345 -17.00 -0.39 -12.17
CA PRO A 345 -15.66 -0.66 -12.70
C PRO A 345 -14.76 0.59 -12.75
N GLU A 346 -15.40 1.76 -12.74
CA GLU A 346 -14.75 3.09 -12.78
C GLU A 346 -14.87 3.86 -11.45
N ALA A 347 -15.43 3.26 -10.38
CA ALA A 347 -15.51 3.94 -9.09
C ALA A 347 -14.09 4.17 -8.54
N GLU A 348 -13.53 5.28 -8.92
CA GLU A 348 -12.26 5.77 -8.41
C GLU A 348 -12.41 6.07 -6.92
N ARG A 349 -11.65 5.35 -6.11
CA ARG A 349 -11.59 5.62 -4.68
C ARG A 349 -10.39 6.51 -4.39
N TRP A 350 -10.69 7.72 -3.96
CA TRP A 350 -9.68 8.72 -3.68
C TRP A 350 -9.38 8.80 -2.19
N VAL A 351 -8.10 8.74 -1.85
CA VAL A 351 -7.61 9.11 -0.52
C VAL A 351 -7.19 10.57 -0.55
N LYS A 352 -7.81 11.36 0.30
CA LYS A 352 -7.57 12.80 0.36
C LYS A 352 -6.28 13.12 1.11
N VAL A 353 -5.63 14.18 0.68
CA VAL A 353 -4.47 14.73 1.36
C VAL A 353 -4.89 15.42 2.66
N LYS A 354 -4.04 15.33 3.69
CA LYS A 354 -4.22 15.97 5.00
C LYS A 354 -2.98 16.72 5.42
N PHE A 355 -3.17 17.79 6.18
CA PHE A 355 -2.09 18.35 6.98
C PHE A 355 -1.85 17.51 8.23
N GLU A 356 -0.64 17.58 8.79
CA GLU A 356 -0.28 16.86 10.01
C GLU A 356 -1.21 17.19 11.20
N ASN A 357 -1.66 18.44 11.30
CA ASN A 357 -2.60 18.89 12.33
C ASN A 357 -4.07 18.53 12.08
N GLU A 358 -4.41 18.00 10.91
CA GLU A 358 -5.74 17.47 10.59
C GLU A 358 -5.88 15.98 10.92
N LEU A 359 -4.81 15.35 11.40
CA LEU A 359 -4.85 13.96 11.85
C LEU A 359 -5.48 13.88 13.24
N ASP A 360 -6.32 12.89 13.47
CA ASP A 360 -6.97 12.70 14.76
C ASP A 360 -5.94 12.48 15.88
N SER A 361 -6.03 13.31 16.93
CA SER A 361 -5.08 13.30 18.06
C SER A 361 -5.08 11.99 18.86
N ALA A 362 -6.15 11.20 18.78
CA ALA A 362 -6.25 9.89 19.43
C ALA A 362 -5.33 8.86 18.76
N ASP A 363 -5.05 9.04 17.47
CA ASP A 363 -4.30 8.10 16.65
C ASP A 363 -2.79 8.35 16.63
N ILE A 364 -2.34 9.57 17.00
CA ILE A 364 -0.91 9.93 17.01
C ILE A 364 -0.17 9.36 18.23
N ARG A 365 -0.90 9.03 19.31
CA ARG A 365 -0.31 8.56 20.59
C ARG A 365 -0.09 7.05 20.68
N ALA A 366 -0.41 6.30 19.65
CA ALA A 366 -0.28 4.84 19.58
C ALA A 366 0.88 4.37 18.67
N GLY A 367 1.76 5.27 18.24
CA GLY A 367 2.93 4.99 17.42
C GLY A 367 4.25 4.96 18.21
#